data_8e5189900473db28b4af8c8e3f1bbf2a
#
_entry.id   8e5189900473db28b4af8c8e3f1bbf2a
#
_cell.length_a   1.000
_cell.length_b   1.000
_cell.length_c   1.000
_cell.angle_alpha   90.00
_cell.angle_beta   90.00
_cell.angle_gamma   90.00
#
_symmetry.space_group_name_H-M   'P 1'
#
loop_
_entity.id
_entity.type
_entity.pdbx_description
1 polymer ?
#
loop_
_entity_poly.entity_id
_entity_poly.type
_entity_poly.pdbx_seq_one_letter_code
_entity_poly.pdbx_strand_id
1 'polypeptide(L)'
;MKTKLLNRNFIKIIALVTMLIDHVGYVLYGIVPYWLYFVLRCIGRISFPLFAYFVAEGFYYTKNKIKYFITILIFALISQLPYSLLFNGSTTMLNVLFTFLLSVVLMFTFDKLWRETFLELKIAFVVIVFAMFTFVSILLPLLFDITFDYGFY
;
A
#
# COMPACT_ATOMS: atom_id res chain seq x y z
N MET A 1 -19.76 -4.22 30.85
CA MET A 1 -19.20 -5.12 29.82
C MET A 1 -18.80 -4.27 28.60
N LYS A 2 -17.52 -3.94 28.42
CA LYS A 2 -17.05 -3.33 27.17
C LYS A 2 -16.93 -4.44 26.13
N THR A 3 -17.90 -4.60 25.28
CA THR A 3 -17.84 -5.48 24.11
C THR A 3 -16.71 -4.95 23.21
N LYS A 4 -15.56 -5.64 23.22
CA LYS A 4 -14.54 -5.46 22.17
C LYS A 4 -15.12 -6.06 20.88
N LEU A 5 -15.96 -5.27 20.21
CA LEU A 5 -16.68 -5.69 19.00
C LEU A 5 -15.75 -6.04 17.83
N LEU A 6 -14.48 -5.59 17.86
CA LEU A 6 -13.49 -5.88 16.83
C LEU A 6 -12.15 -6.25 17.49
N ASN A 7 -11.85 -7.54 17.47
CA ASN A 7 -10.50 -8.02 17.82
C ASN A 7 -9.54 -7.66 16.66
N ARG A 8 -8.34 -7.19 16.97
CA ARG A 8 -7.28 -6.85 16.01
C ARG A 8 -7.05 -7.95 14.95
N ASN A 9 -7.12 -9.21 15.35
CA ASN A 9 -6.99 -10.34 14.45
C ASN A 9 -8.17 -10.46 13.49
N PHE A 10 -9.38 -10.11 13.93
CA PHE A 10 -10.56 -10.12 13.09
C PHE A 10 -10.47 -9.06 11.97
N ILE A 11 -9.97 -7.86 12.27
CA ILE A 11 -9.75 -6.81 11.26
C ILE A 11 -8.71 -7.25 10.22
N LYS A 12 -7.65 -7.96 10.64
CA LYS A 12 -6.66 -8.54 9.72
C LYS A 12 -7.28 -9.56 8.77
N ILE A 13 -8.17 -10.41 9.28
CA ILE A 13 -8.88 -11.40 8.47
C ILE A 13 -9.78 -10.67 7.44
N ILE A 14 -10.51 -9.65 7.86
CA ILE A 14 -11.32 -8.83 6.94
C ILE A 14 -10.42 -8.24 5.83
N ALA A 15 -9.28 -7.65 6.19
CA ALA A 15 -8.36 -7.07 5.22
C ALA A 15 -7.84 -8.12 4.22
N LEU A 16 -7.52 -9.33 4.68
CA LEU A 16 -7.09 -10.43 3.80
C LEU A 16 -8.21 -10.92 2.87
N VAL A 17 -9.42 -11.07 3.41
CA VAL A 17 -10.58 -11.53 2.62
C VAL A 17 -10.96 -10.48 1.57
N THR A 18 -11.00 -9.21 1.94
CA THR A 18 -11.31 -8.13 0.98
C THR A 18 -10.23 -8.00 -0.09
N MET A 19 -8.94 -8.19 0.25
CA MET A 19 -7.85 -8.24 -0.73
C MET A 19 -8.01 -9.41 -1.70
N LEU A 20 -8.38 -10.59 -1.20
CA LEU A 20 -8.64 -11.76 -2.06
C LEU A 20 -9.81 -11.49 -3.02
N ILE A 21 -10.88 -10.85 -2.54
CA ILE A 21 -12.03 -10.45 -3.37
C ILE A 21 -11.59 -9.48 -4.48
N ASP A 22 -10.69 -8.53 -4.19
CA ASP A 22 -10.14 -7.61 -5.19
C ASP A 22 -9.42 -8.35 -6.32
N HIS A 23 -8.53 -9.28 -5.97
CA HIS A 23 -7.77 -10.07 -6.95
C HIS A 23 -8.67 -11.01 -7.77
N VAL A 24 -9.62 -11.67 -7.12
CA VAL A 24 -10.62 -12.48 -7.83
C VAL A 24 -11.45 -11.62 -8.77
N GLY A 25 -11.90 -10.45 -8.32
CA GLY A 25 -12.61 -9.48 -9.16
C GLY A 25 -11.80 -9.09 -10.39
N TYR A 26 -10.50 -8.85 -10.23
CA TYR A 26 -9.61 -8.54 -11.34
C TYR A 26 -9.51 -9.68 -12.37
N VAL A 27 -9.29 -10.91 -11.90
CA VAL A 27 -9.20 -12.10 -12.79
C VAL A 27 -10.50 -12.36 -13.56
N LEU A 28 -11.63 -12.04 -12.95
CA LEU A 28 -12.95 -12.22 -13.56
C LEU A 28 -13.35 -11.08 -14.52
N TYR A 29 -12.47 -10.10 -14.72
CA TYR A 29 -12.72 -9.01 -15.69
C TYR A 29 -12.99 -9.58 -17.08
N GLY A 30 -14.09 -9.14 -17.71
CA GLY A 30 -14.52 -9.64 -19.02
C GLY A 30 -15.26 -11.00 -19.00
N ILE A 31 -15.29 -11.72 -17.87
CA ILE A 31 -16.01 -12.98 -17.70
C ILE A 31 -17.36 -12.75 -17.04
N VAL A 32 -17.40 -11.87 -16.04
CA VAL A 32 -18.63 -11.52 -15.29
C VAL A 32 -19.24 -10.22 -15.80
N PRO A 33 -20.55 -9.97 -15.55
CA PRO A 33 -21.16 -8.68 -15.86
C PRO A 33 -20.43 -7.52 -15.17
N TYR A 34 -20.32 -6.37 -15.86
CA TYR A 34 -19.57 -5.21 -15.37
C TYR A 34 -19.98 -4.72 -13.97
N TRP A 35 -21.28 -4.77 -13.64
CA TRP A 35 -21.77 -4.38 -12.32
C TRP A 35 -21.20 -5.27 -11.20
N LEU A 36 -21.08 -6.59 -11.44
CA LEU A 36 -20.52 -7.54 -10.47
C LEU A 36 -19.01 -7.30 -10.30
N TYR A 37 -18.28 -7.13 -11.41
CA TYR A 37 -16.89 -6.71 -11.38
C TYR A 37 -16.70 -5.45 -10.52
N PHE A 38 -17.50 -4.41 -10.78
CA PHE A 38 -17.41 -3.15 -10.04
C PHE A 38 -17.65 -3.33 -8.54
N VAL A 39 -18.64 -4.11 -8.14
CA VAL A 39 -18.92 -4.41 -6.72
C VAL A 39 -17.75 -5.14 -6.06
N LEU A 40 -17.18 -6.16 -6.72
CA LEU A 40 -16.03 -6.90 -6.19
C LEU A 40 -14.81 -5.96 -5.99
N ARG A 41 -14.56 -5.07 -6.95
CA ARG A 41 -13.49 -4.07 -6.84
C ARG A 41 -13.74 -3.06 -5.73
N CYS A 42 -14.95 -2.57 -5.56
CA CYS A 42 -15.30 -1.65 -4.46
C CYS A 42 -15.09 -2.29 -3.08
N ILE A 43 -15.53 -3.54 -2.91
CA ILE A 43 -15.31 -4.28 -1.66
C ILE A 43 -13.82 -4.52 -1.44
N GLY A 44 -13.11 -4.91 -2.49
CA GLY A 44 -11.68 -5.17 -2.46
C GLY A 44 -10.84 -3.97 -2.04
N ARG A 45 -11.21 -2.76 -2.48
CA ARG A 45 -10.52 -1.51 -2.14
C ARG A 45 -10.52 -1.18 -0.65
N ILE A 46 -11.40 -1.78 0.16
CA ILE A 46 -11.40 -1.64 1.62
C ILE A 46 -10.12 -2.23 2.25
N SER A 47 -9.50 -3.21 1.61
CA SER A 47 -8.27 -3.84 2.11
C SER A 47 -7.12 -2.84 2.26
N PHE A 48 -6.96 -1.92 1.31
CA PHE A 48 -5.84 -0.98 1.29
C PHE A 48 -5.75 -0.09 2.55
N PRO A 49 -6.80 0.67 2.95
CA PRO A 49 -6.72 1.47 4.16
C PRO A 49 -6.53 0.62 5.42
N LEU A 50 -7.05 -0.61 5.47
CA LEU A 50 -6.84 -1.50 6.61
C LEU A 50 -5.37 -1.94 6.70
N PHE A 51 -4.75 -2.35 5.60
CA PHE A 51 -3.32 -2.68 5.59
C PHE A 51 -2.44 -1.46 5.85
N ALA A 52 -2.76 -0.29 5.28
CA ALA A 52 -2.05 0.96 5.54
C ALA A 52 -2.06 1.29 7.05
N TYR A 53 -3.21 1.13 7.70
CA TYR A 53 -3.32 1.28 9.16
C TYR A 53 -2.39 0.31 9.90
N PHE A 54 -2.37 -0.98 9.55
CA PHE A 54 -1.50 -1.95 10.20
C PHE A 54 -0.01 -1.70 9.95
N VAL A 55 0.34 -1.18 8.78
CA VAL A 55 1.72 -0.79 8.47
C VAL A 55 2.14 0.41 9.32
N ALA A 56 1.29 1.43 9.43
CA ALA A 56 1.55 2.59 10.27
C ALA A 56 1.64 2.21 11.76
N GLU A 57 0.72 1.36 12.24
CA GLU A 57 0.73 0.85 13.60
C GLU A 57 2.00 0.03 13.87
N GLY A 58 2.37 -0.87 12.95
CA GLY A 58 3.59 -1.66 13.04
C GLY A 58 4.84 -0.79 13.08
N PHE A 59 4.91 0.26 12.27
CA PHE A 59 5.99 1.24 12.29
C PHE A 59 6.08 1.97 13.63
N TYR A 60 4.95 2.39 14.19
CA TYR A 60 4.90 3.11 15.47
C TYR A 60 5.41 2.27 16.65
N TYR A 61 4.97 1.00 16.74
CA TYR A 61 5.30 0.13 17.87
C TYR A 61 6.62 -0.63 17.72
N THR A 62 7.24 -0.65 16.53
CA THR A 62 8.50 -1.37 16.33
C THR A 62 9.68 -0.63 16.97
N LYS A 63 10.53 -1.37 17.69
CA LYS A 63 11.77 -0.83 18.27
C LYS A 63 12.87 -0.63 17.21
N ASN A 64 12.92 -1.50 16.21
CA ASN A 64 13.93 -1.46 15.15
C ASN A 64 13.28 -1.17 13.80
N LYS A 65 13.27 0.11 13.41
CA LYS A 65 12.67 0.60 12.17
C LYS A 65 13.31 0.00 10.92
N ILE A 66 14.64 -0.20 10.96
CA ILE A 66 15.39 -0.77 9.83
C ILE A 66 14.99 -2.23 9.61
N LYS A 67 14.91 -3.02 10.68
CA LYS A 67 14.46 -4.41 10.60
C LYS A 67 13.03 -4.50 10.05
N TYR A 68 12.16 -3.59 10.46
CA TYR A 68 10.79 -3.51 9.97
C TYR A 68 10.74 -3.22 8.47
N PHE A 69 11.51 -2.23 8.00
CA PHE A 69 11.65 -1.91 6.58
C PHE A 69 12.15 -3.10 5.76
N ILE A 70 13.24 -3.76 6.22
CA ILE A 70 13.80 -4.93 5.53
C ILE A 70 12.77 -6.08 5.47
N THR A 71 12.00 -6.28 6.52
CA THR A 71 10.95 -7.31 6.54
C THR A 71 9.89 -7.03 5.45
N ILE A 72 9.38 -5.80 5.35
CA ILE A 72 8.40 -5.45 4.30
C ILE A 72 9.03 -5.59 2.91
N LEU A 73 10.29 -5.18 2.74
CA LEU A 73 11.02 -5.31 1.47
C LEU A 73 11.12 -6.77 1.02
N ILE A 74 11.52 -7.68 1.91
CA ILE A 74 11.61 -9.11 1.61
C ILE A 74 10.24 -9.66 1.18
N PHE A 75 9.18 -9.33 1.92
CA PHE A 75 7.83 -9.75 1.55
C PHE A 75 7.35 -9.13 0.24
N ALA A 76 7.69 -7.86 -0.06
CA ALA A 76 7.38 -7.22 -1.32
C ALA A 76 8.04 -7.95 -2.50
N LEU A 77 9.31 -8.33 -2.37
CA LEU A 77 10.05 -9.08 -3.40
C LEU A 77 9.49 -10.48 -3.60
N ILE A 78 9.22 -11.22 -2.52
CA ILE A 78 8.66 -12.58 -2.61
C ILE A 78 7.25 -12.55 -3.24
N SER A 79 6.41 -11.60 -2.84
CA SER A 79 5.04 -11.51 -3.35
C SER A 79 4.96 -10.92 -4.76
N GLN A 80 6.05 -10.33 -5.28
CA GLN A 80 6.08 -9.82 -6.65
C GLN A 80 5.98 -10.95 -7.69
N LEU A 81 6.54 -12.13 -7.40
CA LEU A 81 6.48 -13.28 -8.32
C LEU A 81 5.03 -13.74 -8.58
N PRO A 82 4.22 -14.14 -7.58
CA PRO A 82 2.84 -14.53 -7.82
C PRO A 82 1.99 -13.35 -8.34
N TYR A 83 2.31 -12.11 -7.95
CA TYR A 83 1.63 -10.93 -8.45
C TYR A 83 1.86 -10.73 -9.96
N SER A 84 3.10 -10.80 -10.44
CA SER A 84 3.40 -10.67 -11.87
C SER A 84 2.75 -11.78 -12.72
N LEU A 85 2.68 -13.01 -12.20
CA LEU A 85 1.99 -14.11 -12.87
C LEU A 85 0.48 -13.84 -13.03
N LEU A 86 -0.15 -13.22 -12.04
CA LEU A 86 -1.55 -12.83 -12.09
C LEU A 86 -1.82 -11.78 -13.19
N PHE A 87 -0.85 -10.91 -13.48
CA PHE A 87 -0.92 -9.83 -14.45
C PHE A 87 -0.18 -10.16 -15.76
N ASN A 88 -0.33 -11.38 -16.27
CA ASN A 88 0.24 -11.85 -17.54
C ASN A 88 1.77 -11.72 -17.65
N GLY A 89 2.48 -11.87 -16.53
CA GLY A 89 3.93 -11.75 -16.48
C GLY A 89 4.47 -10.32 -16.57
N SER A 90 3.62 -9.31 -16.42
CA SER A 90 4.07 -7.91 -16.41
C SER A 90 5.00 -7.66 -15.22
N THR A 91 6.22 -7.23 -15.50
CA THR A 91 7.21 -6.81 -14.50
C THR A 91 7.12 -5.33 -14.16
N THR A 92 6.33 -4.58 -14.92
CA THR A 92 6.16 -3.13 -14.75
C THR A 92 5.15 -2.77 -13.67
N MET A 93 4.25 -3.71 -13.32
CA MET A 93 3.28 -3.53 -12.24
C MET A 93 3.87 -3.95 -10.90
N LEU A 94 4.01 -3.01 -9.98
CA LEU A 94 4.49 -3.26 -8.62
C LEU A 94 3.32 -3.56 -7.68
N ASN A 95 3.50 -4.60 -6.86
CA ASN A 95 2.49 -4.95 -5.85
C ASN A 95 2.37 -3.87 -4.75
N VAL A 96 1.26 -3.90 -4.02
CA VAL A 96 0.92 -2.91 -2.98
C VAL A 96 1.97 -2.77 -1.85
N LEU A 97 2.78 -3.80 -1.60
CA LEU A 97 3.81 -3.75 -0.56
C LEU A 97 4.94 -2.76 -0.90
N PHE A 98 5.20 -2.49 -2.18
CA PHE A 98 6.14 -1.43 -2.57
C PHE A 98 5.58 -0.04 -2.24
N THR A 99 4.27 0.17 -2.38
CA THR A 99 3.61 1.41 -1.93
C THR A 99 3.73 1.57 -0.41
N PHE A 100 3.54 0.49 0.36
CA PHE A 100 3.73 0.52 1.81
C PHE A 100 5.20 0.73 2.20
N LEU A 101 6.14 0.17 1.45
CA LEU A 101 7.57 0.40 1.67
C LEU A 101 7.93 1.89 1.52
N LEU A 102 7.42 2.53 0.47
CA LEU A 102 7.58 3.98 0.28
C LEU A 102 6.99 4.76 1.45
N SER A 103 5.79 4.38 1.91
CA SER A 103 5.13 5.00 3.07
C SER A 103 5.97 4.86 4.35
N VAL A 104 6.63 3.70 4.57
CA VAL A 104 7.53 3.49 5.72
C VAL A 104 8.75 4.40 5.65
N VAL A 105 9.35 4.59 4.47
CA VAL A 105 10.46 5.54 4.26
C VAL A 105 10.02 6.97 4.60
N LEU A 106 8.84 7.37 4.14
CA LEU A 106 8.29 8.70 4.43
C LEU A 106 8.03 8.88 5.92
N MET A 107 7.44 7.88 6.61
CA MET A 107 7.23 7.92 8.05
C MET A 107 8.54 8.01 8.83
N PHE A 108 9.57 7.27 8.40
CA PHE A 108 10.90 7.32 9.03
C PHE A 108 11.54 8.71 8.89
N THR A 109 11.48 9.28 7.70
CA THR A 109 12.02 10.61 7.42
C THR A 109 11.26 11.68 8.19
N PHE A 110 9.92 11.57 8.25
CA PHE A 110 9.06 12.47 9.00
C PHE A 110 9.38 12.41 10.52
N ASP A 111 9.49 11.22 11.11
CA ASP A 111 9.79 11.04 12.54
C ASP A 111 11.15 11.68 12.91
N LYS A 112 12.15 11.54 12.04
CA LYS A 112 13.47 12.15 12.23
C LYS A 112 13.43 13.67 12.11
N LEU A 113 12.82 14.21 11.06
CA LEU A 113 12.74 15.65 10.82
C LEU A 113 11.85 16.38 11.84
N TRP A 114 10.76 15.75 12.28
CA TRP A 114 9.82 16.36 13.20
C TRP A 114 10.41 16.65 14.59
N ARG A 115 11.38 15.86 15.01
CA ARG A 115 12.03 16.01 16.32
C ARG A 115 13.04 17.14 16.37
N GLU A 116 13.70 17.46 15.27
CA GLU A 116 14.96 18.24 15.29
C GLU A 116 14.90 19.58 14.54
N THR A 117 13.76 19.99 13.92
CA THR A 117 13.81 21.07 12.94
C THR A 117 12.81 22.19 13.13
N PHE A 118 13.15 23.36 12.56
CA PHE A 118 12.34 24.57 12.48
C PHE A 118 11.08 24.34 11.60
N LEU A 119 10.05 25.17 11.81
CA LEU A 119 8.76 25.09 11.11
C LEU A 119 8.93 25.11 9.57
N GLU A 120 9.84 25.94 9.07
CA GLU A 120 10.12 26.09 7.63
C GLU A 120 10.55 24.77 6.99
N LEU A 121 11.44 24.01 7.66
CA LEU A 121 11.89 22.69 7.18
C LEU A 121 10.77 21.64 7.21
N LYS A 122 9.84 21.73 8.15
CA LYS A 122 8.65 20.87 8.19
C LYS A 122 7.73 21.13 7.00
N ILE A 123 7.50 22.41 6.66
CA ILE A 123 6.71 22.79 5.48
C ILE A 123 7.40 22.33 4.21
N ALA A 124 8.69 22.58 4.07
CA ALA A 124 9.48 22.13 2.92
C ALA A 124 9.40 20.59 2.76
N PHE A 125 9.48 19.84 3.86
CA PHE A 125 9.34 18.38 3.83
C PHE A 125 7.96 17.93 3.34
N VAL A 126 6.87 18.54 3.82
CA VAL A 126 5.50 18.24 3.35
C VAL A 126 5.37 18.50 1.86
N VAL A 127 5.91 19.63 1.37
CA VAL A 127 5.91 19.96 -0.06
C VAL A 127 6.70 18.93 -0.88
N ILE A 128 7.89 18.53 -0.41
CA ILE A 128 8.71 17.51 -1.08
C ILE A 128 7.99 16.16 -1.11
N VAL A 129 7.36 15.75 -0.01
CA VAL A 129 6.57 14.51 0.05
C VAL A 129 5.42 14.54 -0.94
N PHE A 130 4.70 15.66 -1.01
CA PHE A 130 3.60 15.82 -1.95
C PHE A 130 4.09 15.82 -3.41
N ALA A 131 5.21 16.50 -3.70
CA ALA A 131 5.85 16.49 -5.00
C ALA A 131 6.34 15.09 -5.40
N MET A 132 6.96 14.35 -4.47
CA MET A 132 7.36 12.95 -4.69
C MET A 132 6.15 12.05 -4.95
N PHE A 133 5.07 12.23 -4.21
CA PHE A 133 3.84 11.44 -4.42
C PHE A 133 3.25 11.70 -5.81
N THR A 134 3.17 12.96 -6.24
CA THR A 134 2.70 13.31 -7.60
C THR A 134 3.65 12.78 -8.67
N PHE A 135 4.97 12.87 -8.45
CA PHE A 135 5.96 12.32 -9.36
C PHE A 135 5.79 10.80 -9.53
N VAL A 136 5.71 10.05 -8.43
CA VAL A 136 5.55 8.59 -8.46
C VAL A 136 4.21 8.19 -9.07
N SER A 137 3.13 8.91 -8.78
CA SER A 137 1.79 8.54 -9.24
C SER A 137 1.50 8.94 -10.69
N ILE A 138 2.13 9.97 -11.21
CA ILE A 138 1.82 10.54 -12.53
C ILE A 138 3.01 10.40 -13.49
N LEU A 139 4.19 10.85 -13.09
CA LEU A 139 5.33 10.95 -13.99
C LEU A 139 6.04 9.60 -14.21
N LEU A 140 6.08 8.76 -13.20
CA LEU A 140 6.74 7.45 -13.29
C LEU A 140 5.99 6.50 -14.23
N PRO A 141 4.65 6.39 -14.20
CA PRO A 141 3.89 5.68 -15.23
C PRO A 141 4.09 6.23 -16.63
N LEU A 142 4.10 7.56 -16.80
CA LEU A 142 4.26 8.23 -18.11
C LEU A 142 5.65 8.00 -18.73
N LEU A 143 6.71 7.93 -17.94
CA LEU A 143 8.08 7.84 -18.44
C LEU A 143 8.60 6.41 -18.58
N PHE A 144 8.17 5.50 -17.71
CA PHE A 144 8.76 4.17 -17.57
C PHE A 144 7.76 3.01 -17.67
N ASP A 145 6.47 3.28 -17.90
CA ASP A 145 5.39 2.26 -17.87
C ASP A 145 5.33 1.48 -16.54
N ILE A 146 5.90 2.02 -15.47
CA ILE A 146 5.90 1.40 -14.14
C ILE A 146 4.66 1.91 -13.39
N THR A 147 3.77 1.00 -13.03
CA THR A 147 2.55 1.32 -12.27
C THR A 147 2.55 0.63 -10.91
N PHE A 148 1.92 1.28 -9.94
CA PHE A 148 1.62 0.66 -8.65
C PHE A 148 0.19 0.14 -8.66
N ASP A 149 -0.08 -0.94 -7.91
CA ASP A 149 -1.39 -1.59 -7.85
C ASP A 149 -2.55 -0.63 -7.53
N TYR A 150 -2.27 0.42 -6.76
CA TYR A 150 -3.23 1.47 -6.42
C TYR A 150 -2.89 2.84 -7.06
N GLY A 151 -2.18 2.84 -8.17
CA GLY A 151 -1.93 4.03 -8.97
C GLY A 151 -3.18 4.54 -9.71
N PHE A 152 -3.12 5.75 -10.25
CA PHE A 152 -4.15 6.26 -11.14
C PHE A 152 -3.97 5.60 -12.53
N TYR A 153 -5.05 5.01 -13.03
CA TYR A 153 -5.17 4.52 -14.40
C TYR A 153 -5.90 5.55 -15.24
#